data_0909e59f70fb84ef8527547cf065367b
#
_entry.id   0909e59f70fb84ef8527547cf065367b
#
_cell.length_a   1.000
_cell.length_b   1.000
_cell.length_c   1.000
_cell.angle_alpha   90.00
_cell.angle_beta   90.00
_cell.angle_gamma   90.00
#
_symmetry.space_group_name_H-M   'P 1'
#
loop_
_entity.id
_entity.type
_entity.pdbx_description
1 polymer ?
#
loop_
_entity_poly.entity_id
_entity_poly.type
_entity_poly.pdbx_seq_one_letter_code
_entity_poly.pdbx_strand_id
1 'polypeptide(L)'
;LHEAGGRIRANVQEAAAGGAAAGKSGYHLLKKVKLGGEGGWDYLSVDAVSRRLFISRGTHVMVVDADSGEKVGDIPNTSGVHGIALVAEMNKGFTSNGKSGTSTAFDMKTLKVTGEAKTDKDPDAIIYDPVSKRVFTFNGDAATATAIDAASGKAVGTVALGGGPEFAASDGKGHIFVNLEDKSQLVKFDPVTLKVENTWPLAPCESPSGLAIDAEHEILVVGCHNKMMAFVDGGSGKVIGTVPIGQGVDANRFDPETGFAFASCGDGTVTVAHEDSADKFSVVDTITTQRGARTMELDKSNHNLYLVSAEFGATPAVTKENPRPRPAIVPGTFTLLIYGR
;
A
#
# COMPACT_ATOMS: atom_id res chain seq x y z
N LEU A 1 48.38 -0.19 -14.23
CA LEU A 1 47.19 0.57 -14.61
C LEU A 1 46.05 0.19 -13.67
N HIS A 2 45.80 1.05 -12.69
CA HIS A 2 44.76 0.88 -11.63
C HIS A 2 43.44 1.43 -12.14
N GLU A 3 42.40 0.61 -12.13
CA GLU A 3 41.01 1.06 -12.22
C GLU A 3 40.50 1.34 -10.82
N ALA A 4 40.12 2.59 -10.61
CA ALA A 4 39.49 3.04 -9.39
C ALA A 4 37.98 2.84 -9.49
N GLY A 5 37.46 1.81 -8.83
CA GLY A 5 36.04 1.61 -8.63
C GLY A 5 35.50 2.56 -7.56
N GLY A 6 34.90 3.65 -8.01
CA GLY A 6 34.20 4.58 -7.10
C GLY A 6 32.92 3.99 -6.55
N ARG A 7 32.91 3.58 -5.28
CA ARG A 7 31.68 3.28 -4.53
C ARG A 7 30.98 4.59 -4.23
N ILE A 8 29.81 4.80 -4.80
CA ILE A 8 28.90 5.88 -4.41
C ILE A 8 28.34 5.50 -3.03
N ARG A 9 28.86 6.11 -1.99
CA ARG A 9 28.28 6.03 -0.66
C ARG A 9 27.01 6.86 -0.63
N ALA A 10 25.88 6.24 -0.32
CA ALA A 10 24.66 6.96 0.00
C ALA A 10 24.91 7.86 1.22
N ASN A 11 24.60 9.14 1.12
CA ASN A 11 24.67 10.05 2.25
C ASN A 11 23.56 9.68 3.24
N VAL A 12 23.90 8.87 4.24
CA VAL A 12 23.06 8.63 5.42
C VAL A 12 23.21 9.86 6.30
N GLN A 13 22.24 10.74 6.27
CA GLN A 13 22.15 11.83 7.22
C GLN A 13 21.42 11.30 8.44
N GLU A 14 22.17 10.92 9.47
CA GLU A 14 21.58 10.71 10.81
C GLU A 14 20.89 12.00 11.21
N ALA A 15 19.57 11.97 11.30
CA ALA A 15 18.81 13.07 11.83
C ALA A 15 19.16 13.20 13.31
N ALA A 16 19.86 14.29 13.67
CA ALA A 16 19.98 14.68 15.07
C ALA A 16 18.56 14.84 15.63
N ALA A 17 18.26 14.03 16.63
CA ALA A 17 16.97 13.98 17.28
C ALA A 17 16.63 15.31 17.94
N GLY A 18 15.91 16.16 17.23
CA GLY A 18 15.06 17.16 17.82
C GLY A 18 13.80 16.43 18.26
N GLY A 19 13.79 15.92 19.49
CA GLY A 19 12.72 15.09 20.01
C GLY A 19 11.39 15.84 20.08
N ALA A 20 10.52 15.62 19.11
CA ALA A 20 9.10 15.71 19.38
C ALA A 20 8.79 14.58 20.39
N ALA A 21 8.13 14.93 21.51
CA ALA A 21 7.74 13.93 22.52
C ALA A 21 6.98 12.80 21.81
N ALA A 22 7.44 11.55 22.00
CA ALA A 22 6.75 10.39 21.46
C ALA A 22 5.29 10.42 21.93
N GLY A 23 4.34 10.32 20.98
CA GLY A 23 2.93 10.21 21.31
C GLY A 23 2.65 8.93 22.11
N LYS A 24 1.40 8.74 22.49
CA LYS A 24 0.98 7.58 23.31
C LYS A 24 1.24 6.23 22.64
N SER A 25 1.36 6.20 21.29
CA SER A 25 1.69 4.99 20.54
C SER A 25 3.14 4.55 20.67
N GLY A 26 4.04 5.46 21.06
CA GLY A 26 5.49 5.27 21.09
C GLY A 26 6.17 5.43 19.74
N TYR A 27 5.43 5.55 18.63
CA TYR A 27 6.01 5.71 17.30
C TYR A 27 6.71 7.06 17.12
N HIS A 28 7.91 7.01 16.57
CA HIS A 28 8.72 8.18 16.22
C HIS A 28 9.57 7.89 14.99
N LEU A 29 10.10 8.92 14.36
CA LEU A 29 10.98 8.79 13.21
C LEU A 29 12.31 8.15 13.63
N LEU A 30 12.58 6.93 13.15
CA LEU A 30 13.84 6.23 13.37
C LEU A 30 14.89 6.64 12.34
N LYS A 31 14.45 6.76 11.08
CA LYS A 31 15.38 7.01 9.97
C LYS A 31 14.70 7.76 8.83
N LYS A 32 15.45 8.65 8.20
CA LYS A 32 15.10 9.33 6.95
C LYS A 32 16.23 9.11 5.95
N VAL A 33 15.91 8.47 4.81
CA VAL A 33 16.90 8.10 3.78
C VAL A 33 16.52 8.72 2.46
N LYS A 34 17.40 9.54 1.91
CA LYS A 34 17.23 10.11 0.58
C LYS A 34 17.54 9.05 -0.48
N LEU A 35 16.53 8.60 -1.18
CA LEU A 35 16.65 7.57 -2.23
C LEU A 35 16.93 8.19 -3.61
N GLY A 36 16.40 9.37 -3.88
CA GLY A 36 16.54 10.04 -5.16
C GLY A 36 15.84 9.29 -6.30
N GLY A 37 16.38 9.40 -7.50
CA GLY A 37 15.79 8.83 -8.72
C GLY A 37 14.61 9.64 -9.24
N GLU A 38 14.08 9.20 -10.39
CA GLU A 38 12.97 9.86 -11.08
C GLU A 38 11.69 9.02 -10.97
N GLY A 39 10.54 9.64 -11.28
CA GLY A 39 9.23 9.03 -11.29
C GLY A 39 8.42 9.25 -10.02
N GLY A 40 7.12 9.05 -10.15
CA GLY A 40 6.19 9.01 -9.03
C GLY A 40 6.36 7.74 -8.20
N TRP A 41 5.51 7.58 -7.22
CA TRP A 41 5.43 6.38 -6.40
C TRP A 41 3.98 6.10 -6.06
N ASP A 42 3.75 4.87 -5.62
CA ASP A 42 2.47 4.46 -5.08
C ASP A 42 2.68 3.50 -3.91
N TYR A 43 2.44 2.19 -4.09
CA TYR A 43 2.52 1.22 -3.02
C TYR A 43 3.94 0.83 -2.61
N LEU A 44 4.04 0.31 -1.39
CA LEU A 44 5.22 -0.34 -0.85
C LEU A 44 4.86 -1.76 -0.41
N SER A 45 5.84 -2.66 -0.44
CA SER A 45 5.72 -4.00 0.12
C SER A 45 7.03 -4.43 0.77
N VAL A 46 6.97 -4.98 1.98
CA VAL A 46 8.14 -5.44 2.71
C VAL A 46 8.21 -6.96 2.75
N ASP A 47 9.38 -7.50 2.42
CA ASP A 47 9.75 -8.88 2.75
C ASP A 47 10.55 -8.87 4.06
N ALA A 48 9.87 -9.22 5.15
CA ALA A 48 10.46 -9.22 6.48
C ALA A 48 11.61 -10.23 6.63
N VAL A 49 11.61 -11.32 5.85
CA VAL A 49 12.62 -12.38 5.93
C VAL A 49 13.92 -11.94 5.25
N SER A 50 13.86 -11.45 4.03
CA SER A 50 15.05 -10.97 3.31
C SER A 50 15.42 -9.53 3.63
N ARG A 51 14.63 -8.84 4.46
CA ARG A 51 14.79 -7.43 4.81
C ARG A 51 14.83 -6.53 3.59
N ARG A 52 13.92 -6.75 2.63
CA ARG A 52 13.82 -5.95 1.41
C ARG A 52 12.49 -5.20 1.37
N LEU A 53 12.56 -3.93 1.02
CA LEU A 53 11.42 -3.07 0.76
C LEU A 53 11.33 -2.81 -0.74
N PHE A 54 10.20 -3.15 -1.33
CA PHE A 54 9.86 -2.96 -2.73
C PHE A 54 9.00 -1.70 -2.85
N ILE A 55 9.40 -0.77 -3.71
CA ILE A 55 8.77 0.55 -3.86
C ILE A 55 8.45 0.78 -5.32
N SER A 56 7.18 1.00 -5.65
CA SER A 56 6.78 1.34 -7.03
C SER A 56 7.29 2.74 -7.42
N ARG A 57 7.85 2.86 -8.63
CA ARG A 57 8.46 4.10 -9.15
C ARG A 57 7.98 4.44 -10.57
N GLY A 58 6.72 4.16 -10.86
CA GLY A 58 6.06 4.51 -12.12
C GLY A 58 6.48 3.66 -13.32
N THR A 59 7.76 3.44 -13.55
CA THR A 59 8.29 2.63 -14.68
C THR A 59 9.05 1.39 -14.24
N HIS A 60 9.38 1.30 -12.96
CA HIS A 60 10.16 0.22 -12.36
C HIS A 60 9.79 0.08 -10.88
N VAL A 61 10.20 -1.03 -10.27
CA VAL A 61 10.16 -1.21 -8.82
C VAL A 61 11.57 -1.03 -8.28
N MET A 62 11.76 -0.04 -7.42
CA MET A 62 13.01 0.14 -6.68
C MET A 62 13.02 -0.81 -5.49
N VAL A 63 14.12 -1.52 -5.27
CA VAL A 63 14.28 -2.40 -4.12
C VAL A 63 15.41 -1.87 -3.24
N VAL A 64 15.11 -1.68 -1.96
CA VAL A 64 16.06 -1.21 -0.96
C VAL A 64 16.13 -2.20 0.21
N ASP A 65 17.23 -2.17 0.93
CA ASP A 65 17.32 -2.82 2.23
C ASP A 65 16.41 -2.09 3.24
N ALA A 66 15.55 -2.82 3.93
CA ALA A 66 14.51 -2.25 4.77
C ALA A 66 15.06 -1.58 6.06
N ASP A 67 16.26 -1.95 6.48
CA ASP A 67 16.89 -1.42 7.71
C ASP A 67 17.80 -0.22 7.41
N SER A 68 18.59 -0.30 6.34
CA SER A 68 19.53 0.75 5.97
C SER A 68 18.95 1.78 4.99
N GLY A 69 18.00 1.38 4.14
CA GLY A 69 17.52 2.15 3.00
C GLY A 69 18.47 2.11 1.80
N GLU A 70 19.56 1.33 1.84
CA GLU A 70 20.48 1.21 0.73
C GLU A 70 19.82 0.49 -0.45
N LYS A 71 20.08 1.00 -1.67
CA LYS A 71 19.54 0.39 -2.89
C LYS A 71 20.13 -0.99 -3.11
N VAL A 72 19.27 -2.00 -3.26
CA VAL A 72 19.59 -3.38 -3.57
C VAL A 72 19.55 -3.63 -5.09
N GLY A 73 18.55 -3.06 -5.77
CA GLY A 73 18.35 -3.22 -7.20
C GLY A 73 17.04 -2.64 -7.70
N ASP A 74 16.69 -3.00 -8.93
CA ASP A 74 15.44 -2.60 -9.56
C ASP A 74 14.82 -3.78 -10.32
N ILE A 75 13.48 -3.75 -10.44
CA ILE A 75 12.73 -4.61 -11.36
C ILE A 75 12.25 -3.69 -12.49
N PRO A 76 12.81 -3.83 -13.70
CA PRO A 76 12.53 -2.94 -14.82
C PRO A 76 11.25 -3.31 -15.56
N ASN A 77 10.84 -2.44 -16.48
CA ASN A 77 9.76 -2.69 -17.45
C ASN A 77 8.38 -2.91 -16.83
N THR A 78 8.06 -2.19 -15.77
CA THR A 78 6.77 -2.20 -15.09
C THR A 78 6.03 -0.88 -15.36
N SER A 79 5.56 -0.68 -16.59
CA SER A 79 4.98 0.61 -17.04
C SER A 79 3.70 0.97 -16.32
N GLY A 80 3.73 2.06 -15.58
CA GLY A 80 2.63 2.52 -14.72
C GLY A 80 2.44 1.60 -13.50
N VAL A 81 3.54 1.10 -12.92
CA VAL A 81 3.44 0.24 -11.74
C VAL A 81 2.81 0.99 -10.56
N HIS A 82 1.81 0.34 -9.96
CA HIS A 82 1.14 0.77 -8.73
C HIS A 82 1.53 -0.14 -7.57
N GLY A 83 1.07 -1.38 -7.56
CA GLY A 83 1.22 -2.30 -6.45
C GLY A 83 2.26 -3.40 -6.68
N ILE A 84 2.69 -4.01 -5.57
CA ILE A 84 3.60 -5.16 -5.53
C ILE A 84 3.01 -6.19 -4.55
N ALA A 85 2.76 -7.41 -5.02
CA ALA A 85 2.40 -8.54 -4.17
C ALA A 85 3.56 -9.52 -4.06
N LEU A 86 3.90 -9.92 -2.84
CA LEU A 86 4.99 -10.85 -2.57
C LEU A 86 4.42 -12.23 -2.22
N VAL A 87 4.93 -13.27 -2.87
CA VAL A 87 4.60 -14.68 -2.64
C VAL A 87 5.86 -15.38 -2.14
N ALA A 88 6.17 -15.13 -0.85
CA ALA A 88 7.45 -15.48 -0.25
C ALA A 88 7.76 -16.98 -0.33
N GLU A 89 6.76 -17.83 -0.11
CA GLU A 89 6.90 -19.29 -0.17
C GLU A 89 7.27 -19.82 -1.57
N MET A 90 7.05 -19.02 -2.61
CA MET A 90 7.42 -19.36 -4.00
C MET A 90 8.63 -18.55 -4.49
N ASN A 91 9.20 -17.67 -3.65
CA ASN A 91 10.23 -16.70 -4.03
C ASN A 91 9.82 -15.85 -5.26
N LYS A 92 8.55 -15.54 -5.38
CA LYS A 92 7.97 -14.77 -6.48
C LYS A 92 7.35 -13.46 -6.00
N GLY A 93 7.44 -12.44 -6.83
CA GLY A 93 6.67 -11.22 -6.67
C GLY A 93 5.92 -10.89 -7.96
N PHE A 94 4.88 -10.09 -7.82
CA PHE A 94 4.02 -9.65 -8.91
C PHE A 94 3.76 -8.16 -8.79
N THR A 95 3.62 -7.48 -9.92
CA THR A 95 3.26 -6.06 -9.97
C THR A 95 1.91 -5.86 -10.65
N SER A 96 1.24 -4.77 -10.33
CA SER A 96 0.14 -4.24 -11.15
C SER A 96 0.65 -3.05 -11.96
N ASN A 97 0.48 -3.11 -13.29
CA ASN A 97 1.04 -2.13 -14.22
C ASN A 97 -0.11 -1.43 -14.97
N GLY A 98 -0.63 -0.33 -14.39
CA GLY A 98 -1.82 0.36 -14.87
C GLY A 98 -1.75 0.79 -16.34
N LYS A 99 -0.61 1.35 -16.78
CA LYS A 99 -0.46 1.82 -18.16
C LYS A 99 -0.42 0.70 -19.20
N SER A 100 0.17 -0.44 -18.86
CA SER A 100 0.28 -1.56 -19.79
C SER A 100 -0.89 -2.54 -19.71
N GLY A 101 -1.69 -2.51 -18.65
CA GLY A 101 -2.75 -3.49 -18.41
C GLY A 101 -2.17 -4.88 -18.19
N THR A 102 -1.11 -4.98 -17.41
CA THR A 102 -0.38 -6.24 -17.17
C THR A 102 0.02 -6.40 -15.71
N SER A 103 0.39 -7.63 -15.36
CA SER A 103 1.08 -7.97 -14.13
C SER A 103 2.41 -8.61 -14.48
N THR A 104 3.51 -8.05 -14.01
CA THR A 104 4.86 -8.59 -14.20
C THR A 104 5.22 -9.50 -13.05
N ALA A 105 5.57 -10.75 -13.35
CA ALA A 105 6.12 -11.69 -12.38
C ALA A 105 7.65 -11.57 -12.31
N PHE A 106 8.21 -11.64 -11.12
CA PHE A 106 9.65 -11.59 -10.91
C PHE A 106 10.12 -12.54 -9.80
N ASP A 107 11.39 -12.90 -9.83
CA ASP A 107 12.07 -13.64 -8.77
C ASP A 107 12.50 -12.66 -7.68
N MET A 108 12.04 -12.88 -6.44
CA MET A 108 12.30 -11.97 -5.31
C MET A 108 13.77 -11.89 -4.90
N LYS A 109 14.54 -12.97 -5.12
CA LYS A 109 15.95 -13.05 -4.74
C LYS A 109 16.85 -12.37 -5.77
N THR A 110 16.63 -12.66 -7.04
CA THR A 110 17.46 -12.18 -8.15
C THR A 110 16.96 -10.88 -8.77
N LEU A 111 15.71 -10.48 -8.48
CA LEU A 111 14.99 -9.34 -9.04
C LEU A 111 14.77 -9.41 -10.56
N LYS A 112 14.96 -10.59 -11.15
CA LYS A 112 14.76 -10.80 -12.59
C LYS A 112 13.29 -11.02 -12.90
N VAL A 113 12.83 -10.36 -13.96
CA VAL A 113 11.51 -10.62 -14.53
C VAL A 113 11.45 -12.06 -15.05
N THR A 114 10.41 -12.78 -14.67
CA THR A 114 10.20 -14.20 -15.04
C THR A 114 9.00 -14.41 -15.94
N GLY A 115 8.11 -13.45 -16.07
CA GLY A 115 6.93 -13.51 -16.92
C GLY A 115 6.05 -12.28 -16.82
N GLU A 116 5.01 -12.28 -17.64
CA GLU A 116 3.98 -11.24 -17.64
C GLU A 116 2.62 -11.88 -17.94
N ALA A 117 1.59 -11.42 -17.25
CA ALA A 117 0.19 -11.77 -17.52
C ALA A 117 -0.59 -10.54 -17.94
N LYS A 118 -1.50 -10.69 -18.89
CA LYS A 118 -2.50 -9.66 -19.19
C LYS A 118 -3.53 -9.60 -18.07
N THR A 119 -3.89 -8.37 -17.72
CA THR A 119 -5.01 -8.05 -16.82
C THR A 119 -6.09 -7.34 -17.60
N ASP A 120 -7.19 -7.00 -16.94
CA ASP A 120 -8.09 -5.99 -17.47
C ASP A 120 -7.46 -4.60 -17.33
N LYS A 121 -8.21 -3.59 -17.77
CA LYS A 121 -7.71 -2.23 -17.94
C LYS A 121 -7.47 -1.54 -16.59
N ASP A 122 -6.33 -0.88 -16.47
CA ASP A 122 -5.91 -0.09 -15.32
C ASP A 122 -5.81 -0.91 -14.01
N PRO A 123 -4.95 -1.95 -13.94
CA PRO A 123 -4.66 -2.66 -12.70
C PRO A 123 -3.92 -1.74 -11.73
N ASP A 124 -4.53 -1.49 -10.58
CA ASP A 124 -4.03 -0.63 -9.49
C ASP A 124 -3.57 -1.49 -8.30
N ALA A 125 -4.44 -1.74 -7.34
CA ALA A 125 -4.08 -2.60 -6.22
C ALA A 125 -3.80 -4.04 -6.64
N ILE A 126 -2.99 -4.72 -5.86
CA ILE A 126 -2.64 -6.13 -6.06
C ILE A 126 -2.42 -6.80 -4.71
N ILE A 127 -2.96 -8.00 -4.53
CA ILE A 127 -2.74 -8.80 -3.33
C ILE A 127 -2.49 -10.27 -3.69
N TYR A 128 -1.85 -11.00 -2.77
CA TYR A 128 -1.77 -12.45 -2.81
C TYR A 128 -2.76 -13.06 -1.81
N ASP A 129 -3.51 -14.06 -2.26
CA ASP A 129 -4.37 -14.87 -1.39
C ASP A 129 -3.77 -16.28 -1.18
N PRO A 130 -3.39 -16.62 0.07
CA PRO A 130 -2.71 -17.89 0.34
C PRO A 130 -3.62 -19.12 0.24
N VAL A 131 -4.94 -18.96 0.34
CA VAL A 131 -5.90 -20.08 0.26
C VAL A 131 -6.06 -20.55 -1.18
N SER A 132 -6.32 -19.64 -2.09
CA SER A 132 -6.44 -19.94 -3.52
C SER A 132 -5.10 -20.07 -4.24
N LYS A 133 -3.99 -19.61 -3.60
CA LYS A 133 -2.66 -19.47 -4.19
C LYS A 133 -2.67 -18.61 -5.47
N ARG A 134 -3.49 -17.58 -5.47
CA ARG A 134 -3.65 -16.64 -6.56
C ARG A 134 -3.24 -15.25 -6.15
N VAL A 135 -2.73 -14.52 -7.11
CA VAL A 135 -2.54 -13.07 -7.04
C VAL A 135 -3.73 -12.43 -7.74
N PHE A 136 -4.28 -11.37 -7.15
CA PHE A 136 -5.39 -10.60 -7.72
C PHE A 136 -4.94 -9.18 -7.99
N THR A 137 -5.09 -8.73 -9.23
CA THR A 137 -5.02 -7.31 -9.58
C THR A 137 -6.43 -6.73 -9.59
N PHE A 138 -6.57 -5.52 -9.05
CA PHE A 138 -7.84 -4.80 -9.02
C PHE A 138 -7.81 -3.71 -10.07
N ASN A 139 -8.70 -3.82 -11.07
CA ASN A 139 -8.62 -3.08 -12.31
C ASN A 139 -9.62 -1.91 -12.29
N GLY A 140 -9.12 -0.70 -12.03
CA GLY A 140 -9.95 0.48 -11.75
C GLY A 140 -10.91 0.83 -12.87
N ASP A 141 -10.41 1.03 -14.07
CA ASP A 141 -11.22 1.39 -15.26
C ASP A 141 -12.16 0.27 -15.71
N ALA A 142 -11.79 -0.99 -15.45
CA ALA A 142 -12.60 -2.14 -15.88
C ALA A 142 -13.65 -2.57 -14.85
N ALA A 143 -13.57 -2.09 -13.61
CA ALA A 143 -14.42 -2.51 -12.49
C ALA A 143 -14.37 -4.03 -12.23
N THR A 144 -13.17 -4.62 -12.34
CA THR A 144 -12.95 -6.07 -12.21
C THR A 144 -11.74 -6.38 -11.34
N ALA A 145 -11.59 -7.65 -10.95
CA ALA A 145 -10.33 -8.19 -10.47
C ALA A 145 -9.88 -9.33 -11.38
N THR A 146 -8.59 -9.36 -11.76
CA THR A 146 -7.99 -10.46 -12.52
C THR A 146 -7.28 -11.41 -11.58
N ALA A 147 -7.66 -12.68 -11.60
CA ALA A 147 -7.01 -13.74 -10.85
C ALA A 147 -5.84 -14.33 -11.65
N ILE A 148 -4.66 -14.39 -11.04
CA ILE A 148 -3.42 -14.93 -11.62
C ILE A 148 -2.97 -16.08 -10.74
N ASP A 149 -2.79 -17.28 -11.31
CA ASP A 149 -2.18 -18.41 -10.60
C ASP A 149 -0.72 -18.10 -10.26
N ALA A 150 -0.38 -18.08 -8.98
CA ALA A 150 0.95 -17.64 -8.53
C ALA A 150 2.07 -18.58 -8.98
N ALA A 151 1.80 -19.88 -9.14
CA ALA A 151 2.80 -20.85 -9.56
C ALA A 151 3.16 -20.68 -11.04
N SER A 152 2.17 -20.59 -11.91
CA SER A 152 2.37 -20.47 -13.37
C SER A 152 2.53 -19.04 -13.86
N GLY A 153 2.10 -18.04 -13.08
CA GLY A 153 2.07 -16.64 -13.49
C GLY A 153 1.02 -16.32 -14.58
N LYS A 154 0.03 -17.20 -14.79
CA LYS A 154 -1.00 -17.03 -15.83
C LYS A 154 -2.31 -16.53 -15.25
N ALA A 155 -2.98 -15.63 -15.96
CA ALA A 155 -4.35 -15.24 -15.65
C ALA A 155 -5.28 -16.47 -15.79
N VAL A 156 -6.12 -16.70 -14.78
CA VAL A 156 -7.00 -17.87 -14.69
C VAL A 156 -8.47 -17.52 -14.55
N GLY A 157 -8.80 -16.25 -14.43
CA GLY A 157 -10.18 -15.79 -14.35
C GLY A 157 -10.33 -14.33 -13.99
N THR A 158 -11.56 -13.86 -13.97
CA THR A 158 -11.93 -12.47 -13.68
C THR A 158 -13.16 -12.44 -12.78
N VAL A 159 -13.17 -11.49 -11.84
CA VAL A 159 -14.31 -11.19 -10.96
C VAL A 159 -14.89 -9.84 -11.40
N ALA A 160 -16.18 -9.78 -11.71
CA ALA A 160 -16.88 -8.52 -11.93
C ALA A 160 -17.26 -7.91 -10.57
N LEU A 161 -16.74 -6.73 -10.26
CA LEU A 161 -16.91 -6.09 -8.95
C LEU A 161 -18.05 -5.07 -8.91
N GLY A 162 -18.42 -4.51 -10.07
CA GLY A 162 -19.53 -3.58 -10.18
C GLY A 162 -19.22 -2.12 -9.85
N GLY A 163 -17.98 -1.78 -9.57
CA GLY A 163 -17.49 -0.44 -9.31
C GLY A 163 -15.97 -0.38 -9.36
N GLY A 164 -15.40 0.82 -9.25
CA GLY A 164 -13.95 1.05 -9.27
C GLY A 164 -13.27 0.54 -8.01
N PRO A 165 -12.53 -0.57 -8.09
CA PRO A 165 -11.82 -1.12 -6.95
C PRO A 165 -10.60 -0.27 -6.59
N GLU A 166 -10.37 -0.12 -5.29
CA GLU A 166 -9.18 0.45 -4.70
C GLU A 166 -8.40 -0.63 -3.93
N PHE A 167 -8.15 -0.47 -2.63
CA PHE A 167 -7.47 -1.48 -1.85
C PHE A 167 -8.30 -2.74 -1.59
N ALA A 168 -7.59 -3.85 -1.41
CA ALA A 168 -8.17 -5.13 -1.06
C ALA A 168 -7.39 -5.82 0.07
N ALA A 169 -8.05 -6.75 0.75
CA ALA A 169 -7.44 -7.59 1.79
C ALA A 169 -8.00 -9.02 1.71
N SER A 170 -7.11 -10.01 1.86
CA SER A 170 -7.49 -11.41 2.08
C SER A 170 -7.59 -11.68 3.58
N ASP A 171 -8.61 -12.44 4.00
CA ASP A 171 -8.72 -12.92 5.38
C ASP A 171 -7.84 -14.15 5.66
N GLY A 172 -7.21 -14.71 4.62
CA GLY A 172 -6.46 -15.96 4.72
C GLY A 172 -7.32 -17.19 5.07
N LYS A 173 -8.64 -17.06 4.98
CA LYS A 173 -9.63 -18.10 5.33
C LYS A 173 -10.56 -18.42 4.14
N GLY A 174 -10.38 -17.79 3.00
CA GLY A 174 -11.13 -18.05 1.77
C GLY A 174 -12.02 -16.91 1.30
N HIS A 175 -11.79 -15.70 1.78
CA HIS A 175 -12.48 -14.50 1.29
C HIS A 175 -11.50 -13.37 0.98
N ILE A 176 -11.85 -12.57 -0.01
CA ILE A 176 -11.20 -11.30 -0.32
C ILE A 176 -12.25 -10.20 -0.19
N PHE A 177 -11.83 -9.12 0.45
CA PHE A 177 -12.59 -7.89 0.59
C PHE A 177 -11.96 -6.82 -0.27
N VAL A 178 -12.75 -5.99 -0.93
CA VAL A 178 -12.27 -4.89 -1.77
C VAL A 178 -13.17 -3.67 -1.66
N ASN A 179 -12.56 -2.51 -1.48
CA ASN A 179 -13.25 -1.22 -1.49
C ASN A 179 -13.62 -0.84 -2.94
N LEU A 180 -14.85 -0.35 -3.12
CA LEU A 180 -15.28 0.33 -4.35
C LEU A 180 -15.39 1.82 -4.05
N GLU A 181 -14.38 2.59 -4.46
CA GLU A 181 -14.28 4.02 -4.12
C GLU A 181 -15.46 4.83 -4.69
N ASP A 182 -15.78 4.63 -5.95
CA ASP A 182 -16.83 5.35 -6.68
C ASP A 182 -18.25 5.04 -6.20
N LYS A 183 -18.43 3.94 -5.47
CA LYS A 183 -19.72 3.47 -4.93
C LYS A 183 -19.86 3.63 -3.43
N SER A 184 -18.77 3.92 -2.71
CA SER A 184 -18.72 3.86 -1.24
C SER A 184 -19.25 2.52 -0.73
N GLN A 185 -18.75 1.44 -1.30
CA GLN A 185 -19.16 0.07 -1.01
C GLN A 185 -17.94 -0.82 -0.71
N LEU A 186 -18.23 -1.95 -0.07
CA LEU A 186 -17.29 -3.04 0.16
C LEU A 186 -17.84 -4.30 -0.51
N VAL A 187 -17.01 -4.96 -1.30
CA VAL A 187 -17.32 -6.25 -1.92
C VAL A 187 -16.58 -7.36 -1.19
N LYS A 188 -17.27 -8.47 -0.92
CA LYS A 188 -16.70 -9.74 -0.46
C LYS A 188 -16.87 -10.78 -1.55
N PHE A 189 -15.79 -11.49 -1.91
CA PHE A 189 -15.85 -12.56 -2.91
C PHE A 189 -14.97 -13.75 -2.52
N ASP A 190 -15.32 -14.92 -3.06
CA ASP A 190 -14.56 -16.17 -2.93
C ASP A 190 -13.43 -16.20 -3.97
N PRO A 191 -12.14 -16.26 -3.55
CA PRO A 191 -10.99 -16.25 -4.45
C PRO A 191 -10.80 -17.54 -5.27
N VAL A 192 -11.46 -18.63 -4.88
CA VAL A 192 -11.39 -19.92 -5.60
C VAL A 192 -12.44 -19.99 -6.69
N THR A 193 -13.70 -19.71 -6.33
CA THR A 193 -14.84 -19.77 -7.27
C THR A 193 -15.01 -18.50 -8.10
N LEU A 194 -14.35 -17.41 -7.71
CA LEU A 194 -14.41 -16.08 -8.34
C LEU A 194 -15.83 -15.46 -8.32
N LYS A 195 -16.62 -15.82 -7.31
CA LYS A 195 -17.99 -15.31 -7.17
C LYS A 195 -18.07 -14.26 -6.09
N VAL A 196 -18.69 -13.13 -6.41
CA VAL A 196 -19.10 -12.13 -5.43
C VAL A 196 -20.17 -12.74 -4.53
N GLU A 197 -19.94 -12.67 -3.24
CA GLU A 197 -20.86 -13.16 -2.21
C GLU A 197 -21.72 -12.04 -1.64
N ASN A 198 -21.09 -10.89 -1.39
CA ASN A 198 -21.76 -9.74 -0.78
C ASN A 198 -21.23 -8.43 -1.38
N THR A 199 -22.12 -7.44 -1.39
CA THR A 199 -21.80 -6.04 -1.64
C THR A 199 -22.54 -5.20 -0.60
N TRP A 200 -21.78 -4.46 0.21
CA TRP A 200 -22.34 -3.71 1.34
C TRP A 200 -22.06 -2.21 1.20
N PRO A 201 -23.04 -1.34 1.52
CA PRO A 201 -22.78 0.08 1.65
C PRO A 201 -21.92 0.35 2.89
N LEU A 202 -21.04 1.33 2.82
CA LEU A 202 -20.11 1.69 3.89
C LEU A 202 -20.50 2.96 4.66
N ALA A 203 -21.71 3.51 4.44
CA ALA A 203 -22.11 4.71 5.17
C ALA A 203 -21.85 4.57 6.69
N PRO A 204 -21.25 5.59 7.34
CA PRO A 204 -20.99 6.96 6.87
C PRO A 204 -19.65 7.18 6.13
N CYS A 205 -18.89 6.12 5.82
CA CYS A 205 -17.64 6.20 5.04
C CYS A 205 -17.97 6.59 3.59
N GLU A 206 -17.30 7.60 3.08
CA GLU A 206 -17.41 8.05 1.69
C GLU A 206 -16.07 7.87 0.98
N SER A 207 -16.12 7.39 -0.27
CA SER A 207 -14.95 7.12 -1.11
C SER A 207 -13.87 6.34 -0.36
N PRO A 208 -14.11 5.06 -0.03
CA PRO A 208 -13.15 4.21 0.67
C PRO A 208 -11.92 3.96 -0.20
N SER A 209 -10.73 4.20 0.35
CA SER A 209 -9.44 3.96 -0.30
C SER A 209 -8.70 2.82 0.40
N GLY A 210 -7.89 3.11 1.41
CA GLY A 210 -7.12 2.09 2.13
C GLY A 210 -7.98 1.02 2.79
N LEU A 211 -7.47 -0.21 2.81
CA LEU A 211 -8.13 -1.35 3.46
C LEU A 211 -7.09 -2.24 4.14
N ALA A 212 -7.34 -2.56 5.40
CA ALA A 212 -6.62 -3.59 6.14
C ALA A 212 -7.62 -4.51 6.86
N ILE A 213 -7.14 -5.60 7.41
CA ILE A 213 -7.98 -6.57 8.13
C ILE A 213 -7.29 -7.05 9.40
N ASP A 214 -8.04 -7.06 10.49
CA ASP A 214 -7.82 -7.97 11.61
C ASP A 214 -8.48 -9.31 11.28
N ALA A 215 -7.64 -10.25 10.82
CA ALA A 215 -8.13 -11.55 10.37
C ALA A 215 -8.57 -12.46 11.54
N GLU A 216 -8.14 -12.18 12.77
CA GLU A 216 -8.57 -12.93 13.95
C GLU A 216 -10.02 -12.64 14.31
N HIS A 217 -10.37 -11.36 14.38
CA HIS A 217 -11.71 -10.91 14.72
C HIS A 217 -12.60 -10.61 13.51
N GLU A 218 -12.07 -10.75 12.29
CA GLU A 218 -12.74 -10.48 11.02
C GLU A 218 -13.25 -9.02 10.95
N ILE A 219 -12.42 -8.09 11.42
CA ILE A 219 -12.69 -6.66 11.38
C ILE A 219 -11.87 -5.99 10.29
N LEU A 220 -12.55 -5.28 9.40
CA LEU A 220 -11.92 -4.50 8.34
C LEU A 220 -11.67 -3.07 8.80
N VAL A 221 -10.51 -2.54 8.45
CA VAL A 221 -10.08 -1.17 8.72
C VAL A 221 -10.08 -0.42 7.40
N VAL A 222 -11.01 0.50 7.23
CA VAL A 222 -11.28 1.20 5.97
C VAL A 222 -10.95 2.68 6.11
N GLY A 223 -10.04 3.18 5.29
CA GLY A 223 -9.75 4.62 5.21
C GLY A 223 -10.70 5.31 4.23
N CYS A 224 -11.36 6.38 4.66
CA CYS A 224 -12.40 7.06 3.91
C CYS A 224 -11.97 8.50 3.60
N HIS A 225 -12.20 8.99 2.37
CA HIS A 225 -11.80 10.33 1.96
C HIS A 225 -12.52 11.47 2.69
N ASN A 226 -13.65 11.17 3.34
CA ASN A 226 -14.32 12.11 4.23
C ASN A 226 -13.71 12.17 5.65
N LYS A 227 -12.40 11.89 5.76
CA LYS A 227 -11.56 12.06 6.97
C LYS A 227 -11.98 11.16 8.13
N MET A 228 -12.34 9.94 7.85
CA MET A 228 -12.60 8.93 8.87
C MET A 228 -11.91 7.60 8.53
N MET A 229 -11.64 6.83 9.56
CA MET A 229 -11.33 5.43 9.47
C MET A 229 -12.52 4.66 10.03
N ALA A 230 -13.13 3.83 9.21
CA ALA A 230 -14.26 3.00 9.59
C ALA A 230 -13.80 1.58 9.92
N PHE A 231 -14.42 0.98 10.92
CA PHE A 231 -14.24 -0.42 11.28
C PHE A 231 -15.50 -1.17 10.88
N VAL A 232 -15.32 -2.25 10.13
CA VAL A 232 -16.43 -2.96 9.50
C VAL A 232 -16.36 -4.44 9.88
N ASP A 233 -17.46 -4.98 10.36
CA ASP A 233 -17.61 -6.41 10.60
C ASP A 233 -17.62 -7.17 9.27
N GLY A 234 -16.65 -8.03 9.04
CA GLY A 234 -16.44 -8.76 7.78
C GLY A 234 -17.45 -9.87 7.51
N GLY A 235 -18.20 -10.28 8.54
CA GLY A 235 -19.28 -11.25 8.40
C GLY A 235 -20.59 -10.62 7.89
N SER A 236 -20.91 -9.41 8.37
CA SER A 236 -22.19 -8.73 8.09
C SER A 236 -22.05 -7.50 7.18
N GLY A 237 -20.85 -6.95 7.01
CA GLY A 237 -20.61 -5.68 6.32
C GLY A 237 -21.06 -4.43 7.10
N LYS A 238 -21.41 -4.60 8.37
CA LYS A 238 -21.87 -3.49 9.21
C LYS A 238 -20.69 -2.63 9.67
N VAL A 239 -20.79 -1.31 9.52
CA VAL A 239 -19.88 -0.36 10.16
C VAL A 239 -20.14 -0.38 11.66
N ILE A 240 -19.16 -0.83 12.45
CA ILE A 240 -19.26 -1.00 13.92
C ILE A 240 -18.58 0.12 14.70
N GLY A 241 -17.77 0.94 14.04
CA GLY A 241 -17.14 2.10 14.66
C GLY A 241 -16.47 2.99 13.64
N THR A 242 -16.22 4.23 14.04
CA THR A 242 -15.44 5.18 13.22
C THR A 242 -14.55 6.04 14.11
N VAL A 243 -13.41 6.46 13.59
CA VAL A 243 -12.55 7.46 14.24
C VAL A 243 -12.12 8.52 13.22
N PRO A 244 -11.85 9.77 13.65
CA PRO A 244 -11.34 10.80 12.77
C PRO A 244 -9.89 10.51 12.35
N ILE A 245 -9.52 10.86 11.11
CA ILE A 245 -8.15 10.76 10.58
C ILE A 245 -7.78 12.04 9.83
N GLY A 246 -6.52 12.12 9.36
CA GLY A 246 -6.05 13.19 8.50
C GLY A 246 -6.74 13.23 7.13
N GLN A 247 -6.32 14.17 6.30
CA GLN A 247 -6.86 14.36 4.96
C GLN A 247 -6.04 13.62 3.91
N GLY A 248 -6.74 12.99 2.93
CA GLY A 248 -6.11 12.30 1.80
C GLY A 248 -5.51 10.97 2.25
N VAL A 249 -6.29 10.18 2.95
CA VAL A 249 -5.92 8.79 3.29
C VAL A 249 -5.73 7.98 2.01
N ASP A 250 -4.74 7.09 2.05
CA ASP A 250 -4.45 6.21 0.93
C ASP A 250 -4.20 4.77 1.40
N ALA A 251 -3.39 4.57 2.45
CA ALA A 251 -3.14 3.24 2.97
C ALA A 251 -3.61 3.07 4.42
N ASN A 252 -4.15 1.89 4.69
CA ASN A 252 -4.41 1.41 6.04
C ASN A 252 -3.61 0.14 6.30
N ARG A 253 -3.15 -0.03 7.55
CA ARG A 253 -2.52 -1.26 8.03
C ARG A 253 -3.06 -1.61 9.40
N PHE A 254 -2.99 -2.89 9.75
CA PHE A 254 -3.35 -3.39 11.07
C PHE A 254 -2.25 -4.28 11.62
N ASP A 255 -1.89 -4.04 12.87
CA ASP A 255 -0.91 -4.80 13.61
C ASP A 255 -1.62 -5.64 14.68
N PRO A 256 -1.72 -6.97 14.48
CA PRO A 256 -2.46 -7.84 15.39
C PRO A 256 -1.82 -7.99 16.77
N GLU A 257 -0.50 -7.77 16.90
CA GLU A 257 0.18 -7.89 18.19
C GLU A 257 -0.10 -6.69 19.10
N THR A 258 -0.28 -5.51 18.50
CA THR A 258 -0.51 -4.27 19.27
C THR A 258 -1.98 -3.85 19.29
N GLY A 259 -2.81 -4.40 18.41
CA GLY A 259 -4.18 -3.93 18.18
C GLY A 259 -4.23 -2.55 17.52
N PHE A 260 -3.13 -2.09 16.92
CA PHE A 260 -3.09 -0.78 16.27
C PHE A 260 -3.55 -0.85 14.82
N ALA A 261 -4.47 0.04 14.49
CA ALA A 261 -4.88 0.35 13.13
C ALA A 261 -4.27 1.68 12.70
N PHE A 262 -3.68 1.71 11.52
CA PHE A 262 -2.98 2.88 10.98
C PHE A 262 -3.68 3.40 9.74
N ALA A 263 -3.72 4.73 9.60
CA ALA A 263 -4.14 5.42 8.38
C ALA A 263 -3.11 6.47 8.00
N SER A 264 -2.43 6.29 6.87
CA SER A 264 -1.49 7.28 6.33
C SER A 264 -2.21 8.25 5.40
N CYS A 265 -1.96 9.53 5.61
CA CYS A 265 -2.67 10.62 4.95
C CYS A 265 -1.71 11.58 4.24
N GLY A 266 -2.13 12.05 3.07
CA GLY A 266 -1.35 12.96 2.23
C GLY A 266 -1.05 14.31 2.85
N ASP A 267 -1.79 14.71 3.89
CA ASP A 267 -1.53 15.92 4.66
C ASP A 267 -0.25 15.85 5.51
N GLY A 268 0.38 14.69 5.60
CA GLY A 268 1.61 14.47 6.37
C GLY A 268 1.33 13.93 7.76
N THR A 269 0.30 13.13 7.93
CA THR A 269 -0.02 12.47 9.20
C THR A 269 -0.22 10.96 9.04
N VAL A 270 0.06 10.22 10.11
CA VAL A 270 -0.43 8.85 10.31
C VAL A 270 -1.27 8.83 11.58
N THR A 271 -2.55 8.54 11.44
CA THR A 271 -3.42 8.32 12.60
C THR A 271 -3.25 6.89 13.09
N VAL A 272 -3.04 6.73 14.38
CA VAL A 272 -2.98 5.44 15.07
C VAL A 272 -4.23 5.30 15.92
N ALA A 273 -5.06 4.33 15.61
CA ALA A 273 -6.20 3.93 16.43
C ALA A 273 -5.92 2.59 17.10
N HIS A 274 -6.59 2.34 18.20
CA HIS A 274 -6.52 1.09 18.93
C HIS A 274 -7.88 0.42 18.97
N GLU A 275 -7.89 -0.87 18.78
CA GLU A 275 -9.06 -1.72 18.99
C GLU A 275 -9.14 -2.05 20.48
N ASP A 276 -9.93 -1.27 21.23
CA ASP A 276 -10.09 -1.41 22.67
C ASP A 276 -10.93 -2.64 23.05
N SER A 277 -11.90 -2.97 22.18
CA SER A 277 -12.73 -4.17 22.20
C SER A 277 -13.39 -4.34 20.83
N ALA A 278 -14.10 -5.45 20.61
CA ALA A 278 -14.72 -5.80 19.32
C ALA A 278 -15.64 -4.73 18.70
N ASP A 279 -16.06 -3.74 19.47
CA ASP A 279 -16.98 -2.68 19.05
C ASP A 279 -16.55 -1.27 19.50
N LYS A 280 -15.33 -1.16 20.05
CA LYS A 280 -14.82 0.09 20.61
C LYS A 280 -13.42 0.39 20.08
N PHE A 281 -13.29 1.52 19.42
CA PHE A 281 -12.08 1.99 18.78
C PHE A 281 -11.78 3.42 19.23
N SER A 282 -10.52 3.73 19.47
CA SER A 282 -10.09 5.06 19.88
C SER A 282 -8.81 5.50 19.17
N VAL A 283 -8.71 6.79 18.86
CA VAL A 283 -7.45 7.38 18.40
C VAL A 283 -6.51 7.48 19.59
N VAL A 284 -5.34 6.86 19.49
CA VAL A 284 -4.30 6.90 20.54
C VAL A 284 -3.18 7.88 20.18
N ASP A 285 -2.98 8.15 18.88
CA ASP A 285 -1.90 9.02 18.43
C ASP A 285 -2.17 9.57 17.03
N THR A 286 -1.50 10.68 16.72
CA THR A 286 -1.37 11.23 15.37
C THR A 286 0.09 11.57 15.14
N ILE A 287 0.77 10.72 14.38
CA ILE A 287 2.19 10.88 14.07
C ILE A 287 2.32 11.92 12.95
N THR A 288 3.15 12.95 13.17
CA THR A 288 3.52 13.87 12.10
C THR A 288 4.56 13.20 11.20
N THR A 289 4.26 13.17 9.91
CA THR A 289 5.14 12.64 8.88
C THR A 289 5.55 13.74 7.88
N GLN A 290 5.74 13.40 6.64
CA GLN A 290 6.02 14.36 5.58
C GLN A 290 4.80 14.49 4.66
N ARG A 291 4.44 15.71 4.25
CA ARG A 291 3.38 15.92 3.26
C ARG A 291 3.60 15.03 2.03
N GLY A 292 2.54 14.39 1.57
CA GLY A 292 2.58 13.44 0.45
C GLY A 292 2.99 12.03 0.83
N ALA A 293 3.36 11.75 2.09
CA ALA A 293 3.60 10.40 2.60
C ALA A 293 2.26 9.70 2.86
N ARG A 294 1.51 9.45 1.79
CA ARG A 294 0.14 8.92 1.86
C ARG A 294 0.09 7.39 1.86
N THR A 295 1.03 6.73 1.19
CA THR A 295 1.13 5.27 1.17
C THR A 295 2.06 4.77 2.28
N MET A 296 1.79 3.59 2.79
CA MET A 296 2.48 3.04 3.94
C MET A 296 2.55 1.52 3.86
N GLU A 297 3.65 0.96 4.38
CA GLU A 297 3.75 -0.46 4.67
C GLU A 297 4.12 -0.68 6.14
N LEU A 298 3.60 -1.77 6.71
CA LEU A 298 3.89 -2.22 8.07
C LEU A 298 4.68 -3.52 8.02
N ASP A 299 5.86 -3.51 8.61
CA ASP A 299 6.58 -4.74 8.92
C ASP A 299 6.12 -5.28 10.28
N LYS A 300 5.27 -6.31 10.24
CA LYS A 300 4.72 -6.92 11.46
C LYS A 300 5.77 -7.65 12.31
N SER A 301 6.97 -7.92 11.77
CA SER A 301 8.04 -8.61 12.50
C SER A 301 8.78 -7.71 13.49
N ASN A 302 8.79 -6.43 13.25
CA ASN A 302 9.45 -5.43 14.10
C ASN A 302 8.60 -4.18 14.37
N HIS A 303 7.36 -4.18 13.89
CA HIS A 303 6.36 -3.10 14.00
C HIS A 303 6.77 -1.78 13.33
N ASN A 304 7.73 -1.77 12.42
CA ASN A 304 8.13 -0.56 11.71
C ASN A 304 7.13 -0.20 10.62
N LEU A 305 6.88 1.11 10.48
CA LEU A 305 6.13 1.70 9.37
C LEU A 305 7.10 2.30 8.36
N TYR A 306 6.92 1.95 7.10
CA TYR A 306 7.67 2.50 5.98
C TYR A 306 6.75 3.41 5.17
N LEU A 307 7.17 4.66 5.00
CA LEU A 307 6.50 5.65 4.18
C LEU A 307 7.50 6.25 3.19
N VAL A 308 7.01 6.73 2.08
CA VAL A 308 7.83 7.45 1.11
C VAL A 308 7.17 8.76 0.74
N SER A 309 7.98 9.76 0.46
CA SER A 309 7.55 11.06 -0.05
C SER A 309 8.67 11.76 -0.79
N ALA A 310 8.40 12.95 -1.29
CA ALA A 310 9.38 13.83 -1.88
C ALA A 310 9.06 15.28 -1.48
N GLU A 311 9.92 16.22 -1.84
CA GLU A 311 9.58 17.63 -1.79
C GLU A 311 8.78 18.02 -3.03
N PHE A 312 7.85 18.94 -2.85
CA PHE A 312 6.98 19.42 -3.92
C PHE A 312 7.24 20.89 -4.19
N GLY A 313 7.26 21.25 -5.46
CA GLY A 313 7.27 22.64 -5.91
C GLY A 313 5.94 23.35 -5.61
N ALA A 314 5.83 24.57 -6.10
CA ALA A 314 4.58 25.33 -6.00
C ALA A 314 3.45 24.62 -6.76
N THR A 315 2.25 24.61 -6.19
CA THR A 315 1.07 24.11 -6.91
C THR A 315 0.74 25.06 -8.05
N PRO A 316 0.65 24.60 -9.30
CA PRO A 316 0.26 25.45 -10.42
C PRO A 316 -1.12 26.07 -10.22
N ALA A 317 -1.39 27.18 -10.91
CA ALA A 317 -2.70 27.81 -10.87
C ALA A 317 -3.77 26.87 -11.44
N VAL A 318 -4.95 26.92 -10.86
CA VAL A 318 -6.13 26.22 -11.39
C VAL A 318 -6.52 26.83 -12.73
N THR A 319 -6.68 25.98 -13.75
CA THR A 319 -7.20 26.36 -15.08
C THR A 319 -8.42 25.54 -15.43
N LYS A 320 -9.11 25.90 -16.50
CA LYS A 320 -10.25 25.08 -17.00
C LYS A 320 -9.80 23.71 -17.47
N GLU A 321 -8.60 23.66 -18.08
CA GLU A 321 -7.99 22.44 -18.60
C GLU A 321 -7.39 21.58 -17.49
N ASN A 322 -6.98 22.20 -16.38
CA ASN A 322 -6.42 21.53 -15.21
C ASN A 322 -7.07 22.06 -13.92
N PRO A 323 -8.28 21.58 -13.59
CA PRO A 323 -9.03 22.07 -12.42
C PRO A 323 -8.47 21.58 -11.08
N ARG A 324 -7.56 20.59 -11.10
CA ARG A 324 -6.90 20.03 -9.91
C ARG A 324 -5.41 19.88 -10.15
N PRO A 325 -4.65 20.98 -10.25
CA PRO A 325 -3.23 20.93 -10.52
C PRO A 325 -2.49 20.29 -9.35
N ARG A 326 -1.58 19.38 -9.67
CA ARG A 326 -0.67 18.78 -8.68
C ARG A 326 0.68 19.47 -8.75
N PRO A 327 1.32 19.76 -7.60
CA PRO A 327 2.67 20.31 -7.60
C PRO A 327 3.65 19.28 -8.17
N ALA A 328 4.65 19.78 -8.90
CA ALA A 328 5.72 18.93 -9.40
C ALA A 328 6.61 18.42 -8.24
N ILE A 329 7.09 17.20 -8.38
CA ILE A 329 8.10 16.64 -7.48
C ILE A 329 9.42 17.38 -7.74
N VAL A 330 10.09 17.83 -6.69
CA VAL A 330 11.44 18.39 -6.79
C VAL A 330 12.41 17.23 -7.08
N PRO A 331 13.17 17.29 -8.20
CA PRO A 331 14.05 16.20 -8.59
C PRO A 331 15.04 15.81 -7.48
N GLY A 332 15.28 14.52 -7.32
CA GLY A 332 16.26 13.98 -6.39
C GLY A 332 15.86 14.06 -4.90
N THR A 333 14.65 14.47 -4.56
CA THR A 333 14.19 14.61 -3.15
C THR A 333 13.41 13.40 -2.64
N PHE A 334 13.21 12.38 -3.46
CA PHE A 334 12.48 11.18 -3.04
C PHE A 334 13.16 10.51 -1.84
N THR A 335 12.38 10.23 -0.82
CA THR A 335 12.86 9.91 0.52
C THR A 335 12.04 8.79 1.13
N LEU A 336 12.73 7.84 1.78
CA LEU A 336 12.14 6.83 2.65
C LEU A 336 12.14 7.35 4.09
N LEU A 337 11.01 7.16 4.77
CA LEU A 337 10.79 7.48 6.17
C LEU A 337 10.49 6.17 6.90
N ILE A 338 11.25 5.87 7.94
CA ILE A 338 11.04 4.68 8.78
C ILE A 338 10.65 5.14 10.18
N TYR A 339 9.47 4.75 10.60
CA TYR A 339 8.95 5.01 11.95
C TYR A 339 8.92 3.69 12.73
N GLY A 340 9.21 3.77 14.01
CA GLY A 340 9.14 2.63 14.93
C GLY A 340 8.90 3.09 16.37
N ARG A 341 8.82 2.13 17.27
CA ARG A 341 8.51 2.32 18.70
C ARG A 341 9.75 2.26 19.55
#